data_bae57da2a45232c731104bac274fbd67
#
_entry.id   bae57da2a45232c731104bac274fbd67
#
_cell.length_a   1.000
_cell.length_b   1.000
_cell.length_c   1.000
_cell.angle_alpha   90.00
_cell.angle_beta   90.00
_cell.angle_gamma   90.00
#
_symmetry.space_group_name_H-M   'P 1'
#
loop_
_entity.id
_entity.type
_entity.pdbx_description
1 polymer ?
#
loop_
_entity_poly.entity_id
_entity_poly.type
_entity_poly.pdbx_seq_one_letter_code
_entity_poly.pdbx_strand_id
1 'polypeptide(L)'
;MEDNLEKRVEDWVSTRIGVQYTSAKERAMRLLEEAVELAQAENITWNQAVAQIHYVYGRSKGEPEQEAGGVAVCLLGWCAAHKTTFQEIALREIERIEAKPLNEIRGSLARKQDADLVHGEESAEHA
;
A
#
# COMPACT_ATOMS: atom_id res chain seq x y z
N MET A 1 0.92 22.05 -15.47
CA MET A 1 1.03 21.92 -14.01
C MET A 1 0.99 20.45 -13.63
N GLU A 2 1.97 20.01 -12.89
CA GLU A 2 2.01 18.62 -12.46
C GLU A 2 0.97 18.34 -11.39
N ASP A 3 0.36 17.17 -11.48
CA ASP A 3 -0.58 16.73 -10.44
C ASP A 3 0.19 16.43 -9.15
N ASN A 4 -0.35 16.88 -8.03
CA ASN A 4 0.16 16.46 -6.73
C ASN A 4 -0.49 15.11 -6.42
N LEU A 5 0.20 14.02 -6.73
CA LEU A 5 -0.32 12.67 -6.59
C LEU A 5 -0.56 12.30 -5.13
N GLU A 6 0.34 12.74 -4.25
CA GLU A 6 0.22 12.46 -2.81
C GLU A 6 -1.07 13.06 -2.25
N LYS A 7 -1.34 14.33 -2.58
CA LYS A 7 -2.58 14.98 -2.14
C LYS A 7 -3.81 14.31 -2.72
N ARG A 8 -3.75 13.92 -3.99
CA ARG A 8 -4.88 13.28 -4.65
C ARG A 8 -5.24 11.95 -3.98
N VAL A 9 -4.23 11.16 -3.59
CA VAL A 9 -4.44 9.92 -2.86
C VAL A 9 -4.95 10.21 -1.45
N GLU A 10 -4.37 11.17 -0.75
CA GLU A 10 -4.84 11.54 0.59
C GLU A 10 -6.31 11.96 0.57
N ASP A 11 -6.71 12.79 -0.39
CA ASP A 11 -8.09 13.22 -0.54
C ASP A 11 -9.02 12.02 -0.79
N TRP A 12 -8.59 11.08 -1.63
CA TRP A 12 -9.38 9.88 -1.89
C TRP A 12 -9.55 9.05 -0.62
N VAL A 13 -8.47 8.80 0.12
CA VAL A 13 -8.54 8.02 1.36
C VAL A 13 -9.46 8.68 2.36
N SER A 14 -9.29 9.98 2.61
CA SER A 14 -10.07 10.68 3.64
C SER A 14 -11.54 10.80 3.28
N THR A 15 -11.88 10.97 1.99
CA THR A 15 -13.28 11.16 1.56
C THR A 15 -14.00 9.84 1.29
N ARG A 16 -13.30 8.81 0.80
CA ARG A 16 -13.94 7.56 0.37
C ARG A 16 -13.80 6.44 1.38
N ILE A 17 -12.74 6.44 2.19
CA ILE A 17 -12.50 5.41 3.20
C ILE A 17 -12.74 5.98 4.59
N GLY A 18 -12.07 7.07 4.93
CA GLY A 18 -12.21 7.74 6.20
C GLY A 18 -10.90 8.37 6.65
N VAL A 19 -10.99 9.53 7.28
CA VAL A 19 -9.82 10.27 7.74
C VAL A 19 -8.97 9.46 8.73
N GLN A 20 -9.60 8.57 9.49
CA GLN A 20 -8.91 7.71 10.46
C GLN A 20 -7.97 6.69 9.79
N TYR A 21 -8.07 6.50 8.47
CA TYR A 21 -7.22 5.57 7.74
C TYR A 21 -6.08 6.27 6.98
N THR A 22 -5.84 7.55 7.25
CA THR A 22 -4.76 8.31 6.61
C THR A 22 -3.44 8.25 7.36
N SER A 23 -3.38 7.58 8.52
CA SER A 23 -2.14 7.49 9.29
C SER A 23 -1.07 6.73 8.52
N ALA A 24 0.19 7.02 8.83
CA ALA A 24 1.32 6.35 8.19
C ALA A 24 1.27 4.83 8.39
N LYS A 25 0.86 4.38 9.58
CA LYS A 25 0.75 2.95 9.88
C LYS A 25 -0.31 2.28 9.00
N GLU A 26 -1.48 2.89 8.86
CA GLU A 26 -2.53 2.34 7.98
C GLU A 26 -2.07 2.31 6.53
N ARG A 27 -1.39 3.36 6.08
CA ARG A 27 -0.86 3.41 4.72
C ARG A 27 0.22 2.36 4.50
N ALA A 28 1.05 2.10 5.50
CA ALA A 28 2.06 1.03 5.43
C ALA A 28 1.42 -0.35 5.34
N MET A 29 0.31 -0.60 6.06
CA MET A 29 -0.44 -1.86 5.94
C MET A 29 -0.97 -2.07 4.53
N ARG A 30 -1.47 -1.01 3.89
CA ARG A 30 -1.95 -1.10 2.50
C ARG A 30 -0.81 -1.31 1.53
N LEU A 31 0.31 -0.64 1.77
CA LEU A 31 1.51 -0.85 0.96
C LEU A 31 1.99 -2.30 1.02
N LEU A 32 2.00 -2.89 2.21
CA LEU A 32 2.38 -4.29 2.38
C LEU A 32 1.46 -5.21 1.58
N GLU A 33 0.15 -4.98 1.66
CA GLU A 33 -0.83 -5.76 0.90
C GLU A 33 -0.54 -5.70 -0.61
N GLU A 34 -0.37 -4.49 -1.12
CA GLU A 34 -0.11 -4.29 -2.55
C GLU A 34 1.21 -4.91 -2.97
N ALA A 35 2.24 -4.83 -2.12
CA ALA A 35 3.52 -5.46 -2.41
C ALA A 35 3.41 -6.98 -2.46
N VAL A 36 2.63 -7.57 -1.56
CA VAL A 36 2.39 -9.02 -1.56
C VAL A 36 1.60 -9.43 -2.81
N GLU A 37 0.61 -8.64 -3.19
CA GLU A 37 -0.16 -8.91 -4.41
C GLU A 37 0.75 -8.83 -5.66
N LEU A 38 1.65 -7.85 -5.72
CA LEU A 38 2.61 -7.76 -6.81
C LEU A 38 3.54 -8.98 -6.83
N ALA A 39 4.02 -9.40 -5.68
CA ALA A 39 4.86 -10.59 -5.56
C ALA A 39 4.13 -11.82 -6.09
N GLN A 40 2.86 -11.99 -5.71
CA GLN A 40 2.03 -13.11 -6.19
C GLN A 40 1.87 -13.05 -7.71
N ALA A 41 1.62 -11.87 -8.25
CA ALA A 41 1.46 -11.68 -9.70
C ALA A 41 2.74 -12.00 -10.47
N GLU A 42 3.91 -11.80 -9.85
CA GLU A 42 5.20 -12.13 -10.45
C GLU A 42 5.66 -13.55 -10.11
N ASN A 43 4.77 -14.39 -9.61
CA ASN A 43 5.02 -15.81 -9.33
C ASN A 43 6.03 -16.06 -8.20
N ILE A 44 6.15 -15.13 -7.27
CA ILE A 44 6.88 -15.38 -6.04
C ILE A 44 6.01 -16.30 -5.19
N THR A 45 6.59 -17.42 -4.72
CA THR A 45 5.83 -18.43 -3.99
C THR A 45 5.54 -17.99 -2.55
N TRP A 46 4.55 -18.64 -1.94
CA TRP A 46 4.25 -18.45 -0.53
C TRP A 46 5.50 -18.62 0.34
N ASN A 47 6.26 -19.70 0.10
CA ASN A 47 7.46 -19.96 0.90
C ASN A 47 8.51 -18.87 0.73
N GLN A 48 8.68 -18.35 -0.49
CA GLN A 48 9.61 -17.25 -0.74
C GLN A 48 9.17 -15.98 -0.03
N ALA A 49 7.87 -15.65 -0.06
CA ALA A 49 7.35 -14.48 0.60
C ALA A 49 7.52 -14.58 2.13
N VAL A 50 7.21 -15.72 2.71
CA VAL A 50 7.38 -15.97 4.15
C VAL A 50 8.87 -15.87 4.53
N ALA A 51 9.76 -16.41 3.71
CA ALA A 51 11.20 -16.30 3.97
C ALA A 51 11.66 -14.84 3.99
N GLN A 52 11.12 -13.99 3.11
CA GLN A 52 11.43 -12.55 3.14
C GLN A 52 10.99 -11.92 4.46
N ILE A 53 9.79 -12.25 4.93
CA ILE A 53 9.28 -11.72 6.20
C ILE A 53 10.20 -12.12 7.35
N HIS A 54 10.57 -13.40 7.44
CA HIS A 54 11.48 -13.86 8.49
C HIS A 54 12.83 -13.15 8.44
N TYR A 55 13.36 -12.98 7.24
CA TYR A 55 14.65 -12.32 7.07
C TYR A 55 14.60 -10.87 7.58
N VAL A 56 13.56 -10.13 7.20
CA VAL A 56 13.43 -8.71 7.56
C VAL A 56 13.20 -8.55 9.07
N TYR A 57 12.28 -9.32 9.63
CA TYR A 57 11.95 -9.20 11.06
C TYR A 57 13.02 -9.79 11.96
N GLY A 58 13.97 -10.54 11.40
CA GLY A 58 15.16 -11.00 12.14
C GLY A 58 16.25 -9.96 12.27
N ARG A 59 16.10 -8.80 11.61
CA ARG A 59 17.09 -7.72 11.67
C ARG A 59 16.58 -6.56 12.49
N SER A 60 17.48 -5.63 12.82
CA SER A 60 17.12 -4.43 13.55
C SER A 60 16.16 -3.57 12.72
N LYS A 61 15.23 -2.92 13.41
CA LYS A 61 14.25 -2.03 12.82
C LYS A 61 14.95 -0.82 12.20
N GLY A 62 14.56 -0.50 10.96
CA GLY A 62 15.10 0.64 10.25
C GLY A 62 14.36 1.94 10.54
N GLU A 63 14.69 2.97 9.78
CA GLU A 63 14.12 4.30 9.89
C GLU A 63 13.03 4.43 8.81
N PRO A 64 11.78 4.81 9.16
CA PRO A 64 10.65 4.75 8.21
C PRO A 64 10.87 5.48 6.88
N GLU A 65 11.41 6.69 6.92
CA GLU A 65 11.58 7.46 5.68
C GLU A 65 12.62 6.83 4.76
N GLN A 66 13.70 6.30 5.33
CA GLN A 66 14.71 5.58 4.53
C GLN A 66 14.12 4.31 3.93
N GLU A 67 13.32 3.57 4.70
CA GLU A 67 12.70 2.34 4.20
C GLU A 67 11.66 2.64 3.12
N ALA A 68 10.93 3.75 3.25
CA ALA A 68 10.04 4.20 2.18
C ALA A 68 10.82 4.50 0.90
N GLY A 69 12.00 5.09 1.03
CA GLY A 69 12.90 5.30 -0.11
C GLY A 69 13.29 3.99 -0.77
N GLY A 70 13.56 2.96 0.03
CA GLY A 70 13.85 1.62 -0.49
C GLY A 70 12.70 1.04 -1.31
N VAL A 71 11.48 1.19 -0.81
CA VAL A 71 10.27 0.76 -1.55
C VAL A 71 10.18 1.49 -2.88
N ALA A 72 10.40 2.81 -2.87
CA ALA A 72 10.33 3.62 -4.09
C ALA A 72 11.36 3.17 -5.13
N VAL A 73 12.60 2.92 -4.69
CA VAL A 73 13.66 2.44 -5.59
C VAL A 73 13.29 1.08 -6.18
N CYS A 74 12.78 0.17 -5.37
CA CYS A 74 12.37 -1.15 -5.85
C CYS A 74 11.24 -1.05 -6.87
N LEU A 75 10.27 -0.16 -6.63
CA LEU A 75 9.17 0.03 -7.56
C LEU A 75 9.65 0.63 -8.89
N LEU A 76 10.58 1.59 -8.82
CA LEU A 76 11.17 2.15 -10.03
C LEU A 76 11.92 1.07 -10.84
N GLY A 77 12.63 0.18 -10.16
CA GLY A 77 13.29 -0.94 -10.80
C GLY A 77 12.30 -1.88 -11.48
N TRP A 78 11.19 -2.17 -10.82
CA TRP A 78 10.13 -2.97 -11.43
C TRP A 78 9.58 -2.29 -12.70
N CYS A 79 9.33 -0.97 -12.63
CA CYS A 79 8.88 -0.21 -13.78
C CYS A 79 9.87 -0.32 -14.95
N ALA A 80 11.15 -0.19 -14.68
CA ALA A 80 12.18 -0.33 -15.70
C ALA A 80 12.15 -1.71 -16.35
N ALA A 81 12.01 -2.76 -15.54
CA ALA A 81 11.94 -4.14 -16.03
C ALA A 81 10.73 -4.37 -16.94
N HIS A 82 9.60 -3.71 -16.66
CA HIS A 82 8.37 -3.83 -17.43
C HIS A 82 8.23 -2.75 -18.51
N LYS A 83 9.25 -1.91 -18.69
CA LYS A 83 9.27 -0.83 -19.70
C LYS A 83 8.09 0.12 -19.55
N THR A 84 7.76 0.46 -18.31
CA THR A 84 6.72 1.43 -17.97
C THR A 84 7.33 2.49 -17.04
N THR A 85 6.53 3.46 -16.61
CA THR A 85 6.99 4.49 -15.69
C THR A 85 6.11 4.50 -14.44
N PHE A 86 6.70 4.96 -13.33
CA PHE A 86 5.95 5.13 -12.08
C PHE A 86 4.71 5.99 -12.30
N GLN A 87 4.86 7.10 -13.03
CA GLN A 87 3.75 8.02 -13.25
C GLN A 87 2.60 7.35 -14.01
N GLU A 88 2.91 6.57 -15.04
CA GLU A 88 1.87 5.87 -15.80
C GLU A 88 1.10 4.88 -14.95
N ILE A 89 1.78 4.05 -14.18
CA ILE A 89 1.10 3.05 -13.34
C ILE A 89 0.32 3.71 -12.21
N ALA A 90 0.89 4.77 -11.61
CA ALA A 90 0.23 5.48 -10.51
C ALA A 90 -1.05 6.18 -10.98
N LEU A 91 -0.99 6.91 -12.09
CA LEU A 91 -2.17 7.61 -12.62
C LEU A 91 -3.26 6.63 -13.04
N ARG A 92 -2.90 5.55 -13.71
CA ARG A 92 -3.87 4.53 -14.12
C ARG A 92 -4.58 3.94 -12.91
N GLU A 93 -3.84 3.64 -11.86
CA GLU A 93 -4.43 3.06 -10.66
C GLU A 93 -5.28 4.07 -9.88
N ILE A 94 -4.83 5.32 -9.76
CA ILE A 94 -5.61 6.38 -9.11
C ILE A 94 -6.96 6.56 -9.83
N GLU A 95 -6.94 6.61 -11.15
CA GLU A 95 -8.18 6.73 -11.93
C GLU A 95 -9.10 5.53 -11.70
N ARG A 96 -8.54 4.34 -11.62
CA ARG A 96 -9.32 3.12 -11.39
C ARG A 96 -10.01 3.14 -10.02
N ILE A 97 -9.29 3.52 -8.97
CA ILE A 97 -9.88 3.54 -7.61
C ILE A 97 -10.86 4.70 -7.45
N GLU A 98 -10.62 5.84 -8.09
CA GLU A 98 -11.55 6.97 -8.03
C GLU A 98 -12.89 6.63 -8.68
N ALA A 99 -12.90 5.72 -9.65
CA ALA A 99 -14.12 5.29 -10.34
C ALA A 99 -14.86 4.17 -9.61
N LYS A 100 -14.28 3.60 -8.55
CA LYS A 100 -14.93 2.49 -7.82
C LYS A 100 -16.19 2.95 -7.10
N PRO A 101 -17.28 2.15 -7.16
CA PRO A 101 -18.47 2.43 -6.35
C PRO A 101 -18.16 2.35 -4.86
N LEU A 102 -18.81 3.21 -4.08
CA LEU A 102 -18.59 3.28 -2.63
C LEU A 102 -18.86 1.95 -1.92
N ASN A 103 -19.87 1.19 -2.37
CA ASN A 103 -20.19 -0.10 -1.77
C ASN A 103 -19.06 -1.12 -1.93
N GLU A 104 -18.32 -1.09 -3.05
CA GLU A 104 -17.15 -1.96 -3.23
C GLU A 104 -16.02 -1.57 -2.28
N ILE A 105 -15.80 -0.28 -2.11
CA ILE A 105 -14.78 0.24 -1.21
C ILE A 105 -15.10 -0.18 0.22
N ARG A 106 -16.33 0.00 0.66
CA ARG A 106 -16.78 -0.36 2.01
C ARG A 106 -16.75 -1.86 2.24
N GLY A 107 -17.11 -2.65 1.23
CA GLY A 107 -17.04 -4.11 1.33
C GLY A 107 -15.61 -4.60 1.51
N SER A 108 -14.67 -4.02 0.76
CA SER A 108 -13.26 -4.34 0.90
C SER A 108 -12.74 -3.97 2.29
N LEU A 109 -13.11 -2.78 2.79
CA LEU A 109 -12.70 -2.33 4.12
C LEU A 109 -13.24 -3.26 5.20
N ALA A 110 -14.51 -3.67 5.11
CA ALA A 110 -15.13 -4.58 6.08
C ALA A 110 -14.39 -5.92 6.10
N ARG A 111 -14.04 -6.48 4.95
CA ARG A 111 -13.28 -7.72 4.90
C ARG A 111 -11.90 -7.59 5.55
N LYS A 112 -11.25 -6.45 5.38
CA LYS A 112 -9.94 -6.19 6.00
C LYS A 112 -10.07 -6.00 7.50
N GLN A 113 -11.14 -5.37 7.96
CA GLN A 113 -11.42 -5.24 9.40
C GLN A 113 -11.65 -6.61 10.03
N ASP A 114 -12.42 -7.48 9.38
CA ASP A 114 -12.67 -8.85 9.84
C ASP A 114 -11.38 -9.67 9.91
N ALA A 115 -10.45 -9.42 9.00
CA ALA A 115 -9.15 -10.10 8.95
C ALA A 115 -8.09 -9.42 9.84
N ASP A 116 -8.48 -8.38 10.59
CA ASP A 116 -7.60 -7.61 11.46
C ASP A 116 -6.46 -6.92 10.69
N LEU A 117 -6.75 -6.47 9.48
CA LEU A 117 -5.76 -5.83 8.61
C LEU A 117 -5.87 -4.31 8.57
N VAL A 118 -6.92 -3.72 9.14
CA VAL A 118 -7.10 -2.28 9.32
C VAL A 118 -7.73 -2.03 10.68
N HIS A 119 -7.35 -0.95 11.32
CA HIS A 119 -7.80 -0.65 12.68
C HIS A 119 -8.30 0.79 12.82
N GLY A 120 -7.92 1.68 11.89
CA GLY A 120 -8.14 3.10 12.06
C GLY A 120 -7.24 3.65 13.16
N GLU A 121 -7.51 4.85 13.62
CA GLU A 121 -6.69 5.49 14.66
C GLU A 121 -6.80 4.81 16.01
N GLU A 122 -7.94 4.19 16.29
CA GLU A 122 -8.18 3.53 17.58
C GLU A 122 -7.19 2.40 17.85
N SER A 123 -6.76 1.69 16.81
CA SER A 123 -5.82 0.57 16.99
C SER A 123 -4.43 1.04 17.41
N ALA A 124 -4.05 2.26 17.09
CA ALA A 124 -2.75 2.81 17.47
C ALA A 124 -2.62 2.95 19.00
N GLU A 125 -3.74 3.12 19.69
CA GLU A 125 -3.77 3.24 21.15
C GLU A 125 -3.58 1.88 21.84
N HIS A 126 -3.81 0.81 21.13
CA HIS A 126 -3.72 -0.55 21.65
C HIS A 126 -2.44 -1.28 21.24
N ALA A 127 -1.61 -0.62 20.45
CA ALA A 127 -0.34 -1.19 19.98
C ALA A 127 0.81 -1.06 21.03
#